data_70ed3c774f5b5d7ba8a3a2d60dab1f15
#
_entry.id   70ed3c774f5b5d7ba8a3a2d60dab1f15
#
_cell.length_a   1.000
_cell.length_b   1.000
_cell.length_c   1.000
_cell.angle_alpha   90.00
_cell.angle_beta   90.00
_cell.angle_gamma   90.00
#
_symmetry.space_group_name_H-M   'P 1'
#
loop_
_entity.id
_entity.type
_entity.pdbx_description
1 polymer ?
#
loop_
_entity_poly.entity_id
_entity_poly.type
_entity_poly.pdbx_seq_one_letter_code
_entity_poly.pdbx_strand_id
1 'polypeptide(L)'
;MRNGVPRDSPQRVRFCRSSDGTTIAYAVHGAGHPLVLDSCWLSHLEFDWQSPVWRNYLVELGRTRTVVRFDERGHGLSDREVTDFGLERRIEDLVAVVEDAGLERFALMAMAQGGPVALHYAARHPERVTHLVCASTYAGALRHVTDDDRELEAAFEAMIRAGWDRRDPVFRRVFTSMMIPDATEEQMRWLDDLHRRAVSARTAYESRRQRGQADATDLLATLDVPTLVVHSRHERMNDVEHSRILARGIPGARLVLLDSRNHILLEDEPAWPVFLREVSAFLAEGADGGVAPAVSARELLTPREGEVLALAAQGLHNAGIGATLSLSVRTVERHLKNAYARLGVGGPTARAAAVAQWVREG
;
A
#
# COMPACT_ATOMS: atom_id res chain seq x y z
N MET A 1 -5.91 -1.70 -30.40
CA MET A 1 -6.94 -0.86 -29.76
C MET A 1 -6.63 -0.86 -28.27
N ARG A 2 -6.17 0.28 -27.71
CA ARG A 2 -5.75 0.40 -26.32
C ARG A 2 -7.01 0.55 -25.45
N ASN A 3 -7.43 -0.49 -24.75
CA ASN A 3 -8.42 -0.38 -23.70
C ASN A 3 -7.72 0.10 -22.42
N GLY A 4 -7.31 1.36 -22.39
CA GLY A 4 -6.93 2.01 -21.15
C GLY A 4 -8.19 2.19 -20.31
N VAL A 5 -8.24 1.59 -19.12
CA VAL A 5 -9.27 1.91 -18.12
C VAL A 5 -9.22 3.43 -17.89
N PRO A 6 -10.32 4.16 -18.03
CA PRO A 6 -10.34 5.60 -17.79
C PRO A 6 -9.81 5.87 -16.38
N ARG A 7 -8.99 6.93 -16.22
CA ARG A 7 -8.48 7.39 -14.89
C ARG A 7 -9.59 7.63 -13.85
N ASP A 8 -10.83 7.67 -14.29
CA ASP A 8 -12.06 7.95 -13.54
C ASP A 8 -13.06 6.78 -13.55
N SER A 9 -12.58 5.51 -13.64
CA SER A 9 -13.51 4.39 -13.44
C SER A 9 -14.04 4.45 -12.00
N PRO A 10 -15.33 4.74 -11.79
CA PRO A 10 -15.86 4.91 -10.45
C PRO A 10 -15.79 3.58 -9.71
N GLN A 11 -15.37 3.62 -8.45
CA GLN A 11 -15.50 2.45 -7.58
C GLN A 11 -17.00 2.12 -7.40
N ARG A 12 -17.30 0.83 -7.27
CA ARG A 12 -18.65 0.33 -6.96
C ARG A 12 -18.66 -0.14 -5.51
N VAL A 13 -19.36 0.59 -4.66
CA VAL A 13 -19.56 0.21 -3.26
C VAL A 13 -20.67 -0.83 -3.16
N ARG A 14 -20.42 -1.88 -2.39
CA ARG A 14 -21.34 -2.99 -2.09
C ARG A 14 -21.32 -3.28 -0.60
N PHE A 15 -22.23 -4.12 -0.14
CA PHE A 15 -22.36 -4.54 1.24
C PHE A 15 -22.58 -6.05 1.31
N CYS A 16 -21.83 -6.73 2.18
CA CYS A 16 -22.03 -8.13 2.51
C CYS A 16 -22.27 -8.28 4.03
N ARG A 17 -22.57 -9.50 4.46
CA ARG A 17 -22.75 -9.81 5.88
C ARG A 17 -21.69 -10.81 6.33
N SER A 18 -20.99 -10.43 7.40
CA SER A 18 -20.12 -11.34 8.14
C SER A 18 -20.93 -12.43 8.85
N SER A 19 -20.28 -13.48 9.33
CA SER A 19 -20.89 -14.64 9.97
C SER A 19 -21.74 -14.29 11.19
N ASP A 20 -21.36 -13.22 11.91
CA ASP A 20 -22.11 -12.70 13.08
C ASP A 20 -23.22 -11.71 12.73
N GLY A 21 -23.46 -11.50 11.43
CA GLY A 21 -24.48 -10.57 10.92
C GLY A 21 -24.01 -9.13 10.76
N THR A 22 -22.77 -8.79 11.14
CA THR A 22 -22.20 -7.46 10.91
C THR A 22 -22.17 -7.14 9.42
N THR A 23 -22.65 -5.97 9.03
CA THR A 23 -22.60 -5.49 7.65
C THR A 23 -21.23 -4.93 7.36
N ILE A 24 -20.56 -5.44 6.32
CA ILE A 24 -19.27 -4.99 5.83
C ILE A 24 -19.46 -4.30 4.49
N ALA A 25 -19.01 -3.05 4.39
CA ALA A 25 -18.95 -2.30 3.15
C ALA A 25 -17.65 -2.61 2.41
N TYR A 26 -17.73 -2.89 1.12
CA TYR A 26 -16.56 -3.08 0.28
C TYR A 26 -16.73 -2.38 -1.06
N ALA A 27 -15.62 -2.07 -1.72
CA ALA A 27 -15.61 -1.39 -3.00
C ALA A 27 -14.79 -2.17 -4.02
N VAL A 28 -15.27 -2.17 -5.27
CA VAL A 28 -14.60 -2.80 -6.41
C VAL A 28 -14.32 -1.77 -7.49
N HIS A 29 -13.10 -1.75 -8.02
CA HIS A 29 -12.72 -0.92 -9.15
C HIS A 29 -11.60 -1.57 -9.97
N GLY A 30 -11.28 -0.99 -11.12
CA GLY A 30 -10.22 -1.48 -12.00
C GLY A 30 -10.62 -2.72 -12.81
N ALA A 31 -9.63 -3.36 -13.43
CA ALA A 31 -9.82 -4.56 -14.23
C ALA A 31 -8.53 -5.40 -14.27
N GLY A 32 -8.67 -6.71 -14.34
CA GLY A 32 -7.57 -7.68 -14.34
C GLY A 32 -7.72 -8.71 -13.23
N HIS A 33 -6.64 -9.44 -12.93
CA HIS A 33 -6.63 -10.44 -11.86
C HIS A 33 -6.97 -9.78 -10.51
N PRO A 34 -7.83 -10.39 -9.68
CA PRO A 34 -8.27 -9.79 -8.42
C PRO A 34 -7.13 -9.55 -7.44
N LEU A 35 -7.16 -8.38 -6.80
CA LEU A 35 -6.31 -7.98 -5.69
C LEU A 35 -7.19 -7.51 -4.54
N VAL A 36 -7.17 -8.22 -3.43
CA VAL A 36 -7.87 -7.82 -2.20
C VAL A 36 -6.91 -7.02 -1.32
N LEU A 37 -7.33 -5.83 -0.89
CA LEU A 37 -6.60 -5.02 0.06
C LEU A 37 -7.22 -5.20 1.45
N ASP A 38 -6.50 -5.89 2.32
CA ASP A 38 -6.74 -5.89 3.77
C ASP A 38 -6.02 -4.68 4.33
N SER A 39 -6.79 -3.63 4.54
CA SER A 39 -6.28 -2.27 4.60
C SER A 39 -5.79 -1.84 5.99
N CYS A 40 -5.25 -0.63 6.02
CA CYS A 40 -4.86 0.07 7.22
C CYS A 40 -6.02 0.24 8.22
N TRP A 41 -5.64 0.43 9.46
CA TRP A 41 -6.51 0.62 10.62
C TRP A 41 -7.71 1.56 10.39
N LEU A 42 -7.53 2.62 9.62
CA LEU A 42 -8.57 3.63 9.41
C LEU A 42 -8.87 3.73 7.92
N SER A 43 -10.09 3.41 7.57
CA SER A 43 -10.58 3.52 6.19
C SER A 43 -11.98 4.10 6.13
N HIS A 44 -12.29 4.70 5.01
CA HIS A 44 -13.62 5.11 4.62
C HIS A 44 -13.70 5.11 3.10
N LEU A 45 -14.35 4.11 2.53
CA LEU A 45 -14.33 3.83 1.08
C LEU A 45 -14.57 5.05 0.21
N GLU A 46 -15.58 5.88 0.52
CA GLU A 46 -15.90 7.07 -0.28
C GLU A 46 -14.91 8.21 -0.04
N PHE A 47 -14.44 8.38 1.20
CA PHE A 47 -13.51 9.46 1.53
C PHE A 47 -12.12 9.17 0.98
N ASP A 48 -11.64 7.93 1.09
CA ASP A 48 -10.36 7.49 0.54
C ASP A 48 -10.29 7.62 -0.98
N TRP A 49 -11.42 7.46 -1.68
CA TRP A 49 -11.47 7.60 -3.13
C TRP A 49 -11.13 9.02 -3.62
N GLN A 50 -11.31 10.02 -2.77
CA GLN A 50 -10.99 11.43 -3.05
C GLN A 50 -9.67 11.89 -2.40
N SER A 51 -8.95 10.98 -1.79
CA SER A 51 -7.80 11.25 -0.95
C SER A 51 -6.57 11.76 -1.70
N PRO A 52 -5.92 12.82 -1.23
CA PRO A 52 -4.59 13.19 -1.71
C PRO A 52 -3.48 12.26 -1.17
N VAL A 53 -3.84 11.26 -0.35
CA VAL A 53 -2.92 10.29 0.25
C VAL A 53 -3.15 8.88 -0.30
N TRP A 54 -4.41 8.41 -0.40
CA TRP A 54 -4.73 7.04 -0.82
C TRP A 54 -5.07 6.86 -2.29
N ARG A 55 -5.52 7.92 -2.97
CA ARG A 55 -6.01 7.82 -4.36
C ARG A 55 -4.96 7.25 -5.31
N ASN A 56 -3.69 7.60 -5.13
CA ASN A 56 -2.58 7.08 -5.93
C ASN A 56 -2.50 5.54 -5.89
N TYR A 57 -2.60 4.92 -4.69
CA TYR A 57 -2.65 3.46 -4.56
C TYR A 57 -3.81 2.86 -5.33
N LEU A 58 -5.02 3.43 -5.15
CA LEU A 58 -6.24 2.91 -5.74
C LEU A 58 -6.20 2.99 -7.27
N VAL A 59 -5.77 4.13 -7.81
CA VAL A 59 -5.68 4.35 -9.26
C VAL A 59 -4.61 3.48 -9.88
N GLU A 60 -3.40 3.44 -9.33
CA GLU A 60 -2.28 2.73 -9.93
C GLU A 60 -2.46 1.21 -9.86
N LEU A 61 -2.90 0.67 -8.74
CA LEU A 61 -3.22 -0.76 -8.62
C LEU A 61 -4.40 -1.15 -9.51
N GLY A 62 -5.42 -0.29 -9.62
CA GLY A 62 -6.60 -0.50 -10.46
C GLY A 62 -6.34 -0.51 -11.96
N ARG A 63 -5.16 -0.04 -12.43
CA ARG A 63 -4.81 -0.08 -13.86
C ARG A 63 -4.67 -1.48 -14.42
N THR A 64 -4.21 -2.41 -13.61
CA THR A 64 -3.90 -3.79 -14.02
C THR A 64 -4.59 -4.85 -13.17
N ARG A 65 -5.31 -4.45 -12.12
CA ARG A 65 -5.96 -5.35 -11.17
C ARG A 65 -7.42 -4.95 -10.96
N THR A 66 -8.28 -5.94 -10.74
CA THR A 66 -9.57 -5.71 -10.11
C THR A 66 -9.32 -5.60 -8.61
N VAL A 67 -9.31 -4.37 -8.11
CA VAL A 67 -9.04 -4.09 -6.69
C VAL A 67 -10.33 -4.20 -5.90
N VAL A 68 -10.31 -5.03 -4.87
CA VAL A 68 -11.37 -5.17 -3.87
C VAL A 68 -10.81 -4.70 -2.53
N ARG A 69 -11.44 -3.73 -1.90
CA ARG A 69 -11.08 -3.22 -0.58
C ARG A 69 -12.32 -3.02 0.27
N PHE A 70 -12.21 -3.08 1.56
CA PHE A 70 -13.35 -2.97 2.47
C PHE A 70 -13.05 -2.07 3.65
N ASP A 71 -14.11 -1.49 4.21
CA ASP A 71 -14.04 -0.85 5.52
C ASP A 71 -14.21 -1.94 6.58
N GLU A 72 -13.26 -2.06 7.48
CA GLU A 72 -13.35 -3.02 8.58
C GLU A 72 -14.60 -2.76 9.43
N ARG A 73 -15.06 -3.78 10.18
CA ARG A 73 -16.12 -3.63 11.17
C ARG A 73 -15.87 -2.44 12.09
N GLY A 74 -16.87 -1.65 12.37
CA GLY A 74 -16.78 -0.43 13.17
C GLY A 74 -16.25 0.78 12.41
N HIS A 75 -15.83 0.66 11.14
CA HIS A 75 -15.17 1.71 10.37
C HIS A 75 -15.98 2.14 9.15
N GLY A 76 -15.73 3.35 8.68
CA GLY A 76 -16.22 3.90 7.42
C GLY A 76 -17.71 3.70 7.18
N LEU A 77 -18.04 2.95 6.13
CA LEU A 77 -19.41 2.62 5.71
C LEU A 77 -19.91 1.29 6.28
N SER A 78 -19.04 0.49 6.93
CA SER A 78 -19.45 -0.74 7.62
C SER A 78 -20.23 -0.43 8.90
N ASP A 79 -20.92 -1.44 9.46
CA ASP A 79 -21.65 -1.28 10.71
C ASP A 79 -20.77 -0.67 11.81
N ARG A 80 -21.24 0.43 12.40
CA ARG A 80 -20.47 1.27 13.33
C ARG A 80 -20.57 0.80 14.80
N GLU A 81 -21.70 0.19 15.15
CA GLU A 81 -21.99 -0.25 16.52
C GLU A 81 -21.51 -1.70 16.74
N VAL A 82 -20.18 -1.86 16.72
CA VAL A 82 -19.49 -3.15 16.90
C VAL A 82 -18.64 -3.09 18.16
N THR A 83 -18.49 -4.21 18.84
CA THR A 83 -17.70 -4.33 20.08
C THR A 83 -16.61 -5.41 20.01
N ASP A 84 -16.74 -6.36 19.08
CA ASP A 84 -15.79 -7.44 18.88
C ASP A 84 -14.94 -7.17 17.62
N PHE A 85 -13.67 -6.81 17.85
CA PHE A 85 -12.65 -6.56 16.84
C PHE A 85 -11.57 -7.63 16.87
N GLY A 86 -11.87 -8.78 17.47
CA GLY A 86 -10.96 -9.91 17.60
C GLY A 86 -10.51 -10.46 16.24
N LEU A 87 -9.38 -11.15 16.23
CA LEU A 87 -8.75 -11.64 15.00
C LEU A 87 -9.70 -12.52 14.19
N GLU A 88 -10.42 -13.47 14.82
CA GLU A 88 -11.33 -14.37 14.10
C GLU A 88 -12.47 -13.61 13.41
N ARG A 89 -13.06 -12.61 14.06
CA ARG A 89 -14.11 -11.78 13.47
C ARG A 89 -13.62 -11.01 12.23
N ARG A 90 -12.39 -10.52 12.27
CA ARG A 90 -11.80 -9.81 11.14
C ARG A 90 -11.46 -10.77 9.97
N ILE A 91 -11.08 -12.00 10.27
CA ILE A 91 -10.90 -13.05 9.25
C ILE A 91 -12.25 -13.39 8.60
N GLU A 92 -13.32 -13.54 9.41
CA GLU A 92 -14.68 -13.79 8.91
C GLU A 92 -15.20 -12.64 8.04
N ASP A 93 -14.83 -11.38 8.34
CA ASP A 93 -15.13 -10.22 7.49
C ASP A 93 -14.46 -10.34 6.12
N LEU A 94 -13.17 -10.68 6.11
CA LEU A 94 -12.44 -10.91 4.87
C LEU A 94 -13.06 -12.05 4.07
N VAL A 95 -13.43 -13.17 4.73
CA VAL A 95 -14.16 -14.29 4.08
C VAL A 95 -15.46 -13.79 3.46
N ALA A 96 -16.27 -13.04 4.20
CA ALA A 96 -17.56 -12.54 3.70
C ALA A 96 -17.37 -11.65 2.46
N VAL A 97 -16.36 -10.78 2.47
CA VAL A 97 -16.07 -9.91 1.32
C VAL A 97 -15.63 -10.70 0.09
N VAL A 98 -14.72 -11.67 0.22
CA VAL A 98 -14.22 -12.43 -0.94
C VAL A 98 -15.29 -13.38 -1.50
N GLU A 99 -16.19 -13.91 -0.65
CA GLU A 99 -17.33 -14.72 -1.07
C GLU A 99 -18.38 -13.90 -1.82
N ASP A 100 -18.81 -12.75 -1.27
CA ASP A 100 -19.80 -11.88 -1.93
C ASP A 100 -19.26 -11.26 -3.22
N ALA A 101 -17.95 -11.00 -3.29
CA ALA A 101 -17.28 -10.54 -4.50
C ALA A 101 -17.10 -11.66 -5.55
N GLY A 102 -17.37 -12.92 -5.22
CA GLY A 102 -17.25 -14.07 -6.10
C GLY A 102 -15.80 -14.40 -6.48
N LEU A 103 -14.84 -14.20 -5.56
CA LEU A 103 -13.43 -14.41 -5.82
C LEU A 103 -13.03 -15.85 -5.48
N GLU A 104 -12.72 -16.66 -6.47
CA GLU A 104 -12.18 -18.02 -6.27
C GLU A 104 -10.70 -17.97 -5.91
N ARG A 105 -9.90 -17.21 -6.68
CA ARG A 105 -8.46 -17.00 -6.46
C ARG A 105 -8.11 -15.54 -6.65
N PHE A 106 -7.24 -15.01 -5.76
CA PHE A 106 -6.88 -13.61 -5.76
C PHE A 106 -5.51 -13.38 -5.11
N ALA A 107 -4.89 -12.25 -5.42
CA ALA A 107 -3.76 -11.75 -4.66
C ALA A 107 -4.27 -11.02 -3.41
N LEU A 108 -3.58 -11.17 -2.28
CA LEU A 108 -3.91 -10.51 -1.02
C LEU A 108 -2.80 -9.54 -0.63
N MET A 109 -3.15 -8.28 -0.39
CA MET A 109 -2.22 -7.27 0.09
C MET A 109 -2.64 -6.80 1.47
N ALA A 110 -1.81 -7.10 2.46
CA ALA A 110 -1.97 -6.65 3.83
C ALA A 110 -1.16 -5.38 4.06
N MET A 111 -1.77 -4.39 4.68
CA MET A 111 -1.11 -3.15 5.10
C MET A 111 -1.30 -2.93 6.60
N ALA A 112 -0.28 -2.39 7.28
CA ALA A 112 -0.33 -2.08 8.71
C ALA A 112 -0.90 -3.24 9.55
N GLN A 113 -2.08 -3.06 10.17
CA GLN A 113 -2.70 -4.08 11.03
C GLN A 113 -3.40 -5.22 10.29
N GLY A 114 -3.47 -5.19 8.97
CA GLY A 114 -4.02 -6.28 8.17
C GLY A 114 -3.14 -7.54 8.18
N GLY A 115 -1.85 -7.43 8.55
CA GLY A 115 -0.91 -8.54 8.52
C GLY A 115 -1.40 -9.82 9.18
N PRO A 116 -1.74 -9.82 10.47
CA PRO A 116 -2.19 -11.05 11.15
C PRO A 116 -3.42 -11.68 10.49
N VAL A 117 -4.38 -10.88 10.02
CA VAL A 117 -5.59 -11.38 9.33
C VAL A 117 -5.21 -12.05 8.02
N ALA A 118 -4.42 -11.39 7.19
CA ALA A 118 -4.00 -11.91 5.90
C ALA A 118 -3.14 -13.17 6.02
N LEU A 119 -2.23 -13.22 7.00
CA LEU A 119 -1.39 -14.39 7.29
C LEU A 119 -2.23 -15.59 7.72
N HIS A 120 -3.19 -15.40 8.63
CA HIS A 120 -4.12 -16.45 9.02
C HIS A 120 -5.01 -16.91 7.87
N TYR A 121 -5.51 -15.96 7.06
CA TYR A 121 -6.30 -16.30 5.88
C TYR A 121 -5.48 -17.12 4.88
N ALA A 122 -4.26 -16.67 4.54
CA ALA A 122 -3.39 -17.35 3.59
C ALA A 122 -2.97 -18.75 4.09
N ALA A 123 -2.75 -18.93 5.40
CA ALA A 123 -2.44 -20.23 5.99
C ALA A 123 -3.64 -21.20 5.95
N ARG A 124 -4.87 -20.68 6.09
CA ARG A 124 -6.10 -21.51 6.06
C ARG A 124 -6.59 -21.81 4.65
N HIS A 125 -6.26 -20.95 3.67
CA HIS A 125 -6.77 -20.99 2.29
C HIS A 125 -5.64 -20.77 1.27
N PRO A 126 -4.53 -21.56 1.33
CA PRO A 126 -3.39 -21.36 0.43
C PRO A 126 -3.75 -21.54 -1.05
N GLU A 127 -4.77 -22.35 -1.35
CA GLU A 127 -5.27 -22.58 -2.72
C GLU A 127 -5.97 -21.34 -3.32
N ARG A 128 -6.43 -20.44 -2.48
CA ARG A 128 -7.15 -19.22 -2.90
C ARG A 128 -6.23 -18.01 -3.05
N VAL A 129 -5.13 -17.95 -2.31
CA VAL A 129 -4.20 -16.82 -2.32
C VAL A 129 -3.07 -17.07 -3.31
N THR A 130 -3.10 -16.37 -4.44
CA THR A 130 -2.07 -16.52 -5.48
C THR A 130 -0.76 -15.86 -5.11
N HIS A 131 -0.81 -14.71 -4.43
CA HIS A 131 0.31 -13.92 -3.97
C HIS A 131 -0.06 -13.20 -2.69
N LEU A 132 0.88 -13.08 -1.76
CA LEU A 132 0.73 -12.30 -0.54
C LEU A 132 1.72 -11.12 -0.56
N VAL A 133 1.20 -9.90 -0.44
CA VAL A 133 2.01 -8.68 -0.28
C VAL A 133 1.84 -8.16 1.14
N CYS A 134 2.92 -8.10 1.89
CA CYS A 134 2.97 -7.55 3.25
C CYS A 134 3.64 -6.17 3.20
N ALA A 135 2.85 -5.09 3.24
CA ALA A 135 3.34 -3.72 3.14
C ALA A 135 3.30 -3.02 4.50
N SER A 136 4.46 -2.67 5.05
CA SER A 136 4.61 -1.98 6.35
C SER A 136 3.72 -2.61 7.44
N THR A 137 3.74 -3.93 7.53
CA THR A 137 2.88 -4.74 8.42
C THR A 137 3.70 -5.68 9.31
N TYR A 138 3.03 -6.46 10.14
CA TYR A 138 3.62 -7.35 11.13
C TYR A 138 2.84 -8.68 11.21
N ALA A 139 3.47 -9.73 11.77
CA ALA A 139 2.79 -10.98 12.10
C ALA A 139 2.09 -10.93 13.47
N GLY A 140 2.70 -10.26 14.43
CA GLY A 140 2.23 -10.11 15.81
C GLY A 140 3.05 -9.06 16.53
N ALA A 141 2.76 -8.83 17.81
CA ALA A 141 3.57 -7.96 18.64
C ALA A 141 5.02 -8.47 18.72
N LEU A 142 5.98 -7.55 18.78
CA LEU A 142 7.36 -7.94 19.06
C LEU A 142 7.41 -8.64 20.43
N ARG A 143 8.06 -9.80 20.49
CA ARG A 143 8.10 -10.63 21.72
C ARG A 143 8.77 -9.96 22.92
N HIS A 144 9.52 -8.89 22.68
CA HIS A 144 10.20 -8.10 23.71
C HIS A 144 9.62 -6.68 23.75
N VAL A 145 8.40 -6.57 24.24
CA VAL A 145 7.80 -5.28 24.56
C VAL A 145 8.44 -4.76 25.84
N THR A 146 9.13 -3.64 25.76
CA THR A 146 9.76 -2.98 26.91
C THR A 146 8.73 -2.27 27.76
N ASP A 147 9.11 -1.81 28.96
CA ASP A 147 8.24 -0.95 29.78
C ASP A 147 7.94 0.37 29.08
N ASP A 148 8.94 0.94 28.38
CA ASP A 148 8.79 2.16 27.58
C ASP A 148 7.77 1.99 26.44
N ASP A 149 7.73 0.83 25.77
CA ASP A 149 6.74 0.53 24.74
C ASP A 149 5.33 0.47 25.32
N ARG A 150 5.18 -0.10 26.52
CA ARG A 150 3.88 -0.15 27.22
C ARG A 150 3.41 1.23 27.66
N GLU A 151 4.31 2.09 28.14
CA GLU A 151 4.00 3.48 28.48
C GLU A 151 3.60 4.29 27.25
N LEU A 152 4.31 4.11 26.13
CA LEU A 152 3.98 4.77 24.88
C LEU A 152 2.60 4.34 24.36
N GLU A 153 2.28 3.05 24.39
CA GLU A 153 0.96 2.55 23.97
C GLU A 153 -0.15 3.10 24.89
N ALA A 154 0.07 3.12 26.20
CA ALA A 154 -0.87 3.72 27.14
C ALA A 154 -1.10 5.23 26.88
N ALA A 155 -0.04 5.95 26.49
CA ALA A 155 -0.15 7.35 26.10
C ALA A 155 -0.98 7.52 24.80
N PHE A 156 -0.79 6.67 23.79
CA PHE A 156 -1.61 6.68 22.59
C PHE A 156 -3.09 6.38 22.89
N GLU A 157 -3.37 5.39 23.70
CA GLU A 157 -4.73 5.09 24.15
C GLU A 157 -5.39 6.26 24.87
N ALA A 158 -4.65 6.94 25.74
CA ALA A 158 -5.14 8.13 26.45
C ALA A 158 -5.43 9.29 25.46
N MET A 159 -4.57 9.52 24.48
CA MET A 159 -4.79 10.53 23.43
C MET A 159 -6.04 10.22 22.59
N ILE A 160 -6.25 8.96 22.22
CA ILE A 160 -7.46 8.54 21.50
C ILE A 160 -8.70 8.87 22.33
N ARG A 161 -8.77 8.43 23.58
CA ARG A 161 -9.92 8.68 24.46
C ARG A 161 -10.19 10.16 24.70
N ALA A 162 -9.14 10.97 24.88
CA ALA A 162 -9.26 12.38 25.24
C ALA A 162 -9.53 13.31 24.05
N GLY A 163 -9.05 12.96 22.85
CA GLY A 163 -8.93 13.92 21.76
C GLY A 163 -9.46 13.52 20.40
N TRP A 164 -9.84 12.24 20.20
CA TRP A 164 -10.17 11.73 18.87
C TRP A 164 -11.34 12.44 18.19
N ASP A 165 -12.45 12.63 18.92
CA ASP A 165 -13.69 13.23 18.41
C ASP A 165 -13.67 14.76 18.40
N ARG A 166 -12.61 15.39 18.93
CA ARG A 166 -12.51 16.86 18.98
C ARG A 166 -12.42 17.44 17.56
N ARG A 167 -12.99 18.65 17.39
CA ARG A 167 -12.85 19.37 16.11
C ARG A 167 -11.40 19.74 15.83
N ASP A 168 -10.68 20.22 16.86
CA ASP A 168 -9.25 20.47 16.76
C ASP A 168 -8.49 19.14 16.59
N PRO A 169 -7.69 18.98 15.52
CA PRO A 169 -7.03 17.72 15.21
C PRO A 169 -5.76 17.45 16.03
N VAL A 170 -5.40 18.29 17.00
CA VAL A 170 -4.10 18.25 17.69
C VAL A 170 -3.70 16.84 18.15
N PHE A 171 -4.63 16.08 18.71
CA PHE A 171 -4.35 14.72 19.19
C PHE A 171 -4.23 13.72 18.01
N ARG A 172 -5.06 13.86 16.98
CA ARG A 172 -4.98 13.02 15.77
C ARG A 172 -3.74 13.34 14.96
N ARG A 173 -3.31 14.61 14.94
CA ARG A 173 -2.10 15.08 14.25
C ARG A 173 -0.83 14.33 14.72
N VAL A 174 -0.79 13.85 15.95
CA VAL A 174 0.32 13.02 16.42
C VAL A 174 0.42 11.74 15.57
N PHE A 175 -0.69 11.02 15.39
CA PHE A 175 -0.75 9.83 14.56
C PHE A 175 -0.45 10.15 13.08
N THR A 176 -1.06 11.19 12.55
CA THR A 176 -0.81 11.66 11.19
C THR A 176 0.66 11.93 10.94
N SER A 177 1.32 12.64 11.86
CA SER A 177 2.76 12.98 11.77
C SER A 177 3.68 11.77 11.87
N MET A 178 3.22 10.67 12.45
CA MET A 178 3.96 9.39 12.44
C MET A 178 3.73 8.63 11.15
N MET A 179 2.51 8.67 10.59
CA MET A 179 2.15 7.95 9.38
C MET A 179 2.73 8.58 8.11
N ILE A 180 2.70 9.90 8.00
CA ILE A 180 3.11 10.66 6.81
C ILE A 180 3.93 11.90 7.18
N PRO A 181 5.12 11.73 7.82
CA PRO A 181 5.93 12.85 8.31
C PRO A 181 6.38 13.83 7.23
N ASP A 182 6.50 13.38 5.99
CA ASP A 182 6.97 14.18 4.85
C ASP A 182 5.83 14.76 4.00
N ALA A 183 4.58 14.63 4.49
CA ALA A 183 3.39 15.10 3.78
C ALA A 183 3.23 16.63 3.81
N THR A 184 2.52 17.14 2.83
CA THR A 184 2.04 18.53 2.83
C THR A 184 0.99 18.74 3.93
N GLU A 185 0.79 19.99 4.33
CA GLU A 185 -0.25 20.33 5.32
C GLU A 185 -1.67 19.98 4.83
N GLU A 186 -1.91 19.98 3.51
CA GLU A 186 -3.17 19.53 2.91
C GLU A 186 -3.39 18.04 3.13
N GLN A 187 -2.38 17.22 2.84
CA GLN A 187 -2.41 15.77 3.05
C GLN A 187 -2.56 15.42 4.53
N MET A 188 -1.85 16.13 5.42
CA MET A 188 -1.97 15.93 6.87
C MET A 188 -3.38 16.26 7.37
N ARG A 189 -3.97 17.40 6.95
CA ARG A 189 -5.35 17.76 7.32
C ARG A 189 -6.36 16.75 6.82
N TRP A 190 -6.15 16.26 5.61
CA TRP A 190 -7.01 15.23 5.05
C TRP A 190 -6.97 13.94 5.88
N LEU A 191 -5.78 13.48 6.28
CA LEU A 191 -5.63 12.28 7.11
C LEU A 191 -6.19 12.48 8.53
N ASP A 192 -6.02 13.67 9.13
CA ASP A 192 -6.67 14.03 10.40
C ASP A 192 -8.21 13.93 10.31
N ASP A 193 -8.78 14.36 9.16
CA ASP A 193 -10.22 14.29 8.92
C ASP A 193 -10.67 12.84 8.66
N LEU A 194 -9.88 12.02 7.96
CA LEU A 194 -10.16 10.59 7.80
C LEU A 194 -10.27 9.92 9.17
N HIS A 195 -9.31 10.14 10.06
CA HIS A 195 -9.33 9.58 11.41
C HIS A 195 -10.68 9.81 12.12
N ARG A 196 -11.19 11.03 12.08
CA ARG A 196 -12.45 11.38 12.70
C ARG A 196 -13.69 10.84 11.98
N ARG A 197 -13.64 10.75 10.64
CA ARG A 197 -14.75 10.24 9.82
C ARG A 197 -14.87 8.73 9.88
N ALA A 198 -13.72 8.07 9.87
CA ALA A 198 -13.65 6.62 9.83
C ALA A 198 -14.23 5.97 11.07
N VAL A 199 -13.93 6.48 12.27
CA VAL A 199 -14.34 5.86 13.54
C VAL A 199 -14.63 6.89 14.65
N SER A 200 -15.40 6.47 15.65
CA SER A 200 -15.53 7.18 16.93
C SER A 200 -14.30 6.94 17.83
N ALA A 201 -14.10 7.79 18.84
CA ALA A 201 -13.04 7.60 19.83
C ALA A 201 -13.13 6.23 20.52
N ARG A 202 -14.34 5.78 20.84
CA ARG A 202 -14.59 4.46 21.45
C ARG A 202 -14.11 3.34 20.51
N THR A 203 -14.54 3.35 19.25
CA THR A 203 -14.18 2.33 18.27
C THR A 203 -12.68 2.35 17.99
N ALA A 204 -12.07 3.54 17.85
CA ALA A 204 -10.63 3.68 17.65
C ALA A 204 -9.84 3.03 18.79
N TYR A 205 -10.25 3.29 20.05
CA TYR A 205 -9.62 2.71 21.23
C TYR A 205 -9.80 1.19 21.30
N GLU A 206 -11.06 0.70 21.23
CA GLU A 206 -11.36 -0.72 21.40
C GLU A 206 -10.76 -1.57 20.26
N SER A 207 -10.85 -1.11 19.01
CA SER A 207 -10.28 -1.82 17.88
C SER A 207 -8.75 -1.89 17.97
N ARG A 208 -8.07 -0.79 18.36
CA ARG A 208 -6.62 -0.79 18.54
C ARG A 208 -6.19 -1.80 19.60
N ARG A 209 -6.82 -1.77 20.77
CA ARG A 209 -6.51 -2.66 21.89
C ARG A 209 -6.68 -4.15 21.53
N GLN A 210 -7.77 -4.51 20.86
CA GLN A 210 -8.03 -5.91 20.48
C GLN A 210 -7.11 -6.37 19.34
N ARG A 211 -6.76 -5.50 18.39
CA ARG A 211 -5.80 -5.80 17.32
C ARG A 211 -4.40 -6.05 17.83
N GLY A 212 -3.97 -5.36 18.87
CA GLY A 212 -2.67 -5.57 19.50
C GLY A 212 -2.48 -6.98 20.08
N GLN A 213 -3.57 -7.76 20.20
CA GLN A 213 -3.54 -9.16 20.67
C GLN A 213 -3.40 -10.17 19.53
N ALA A 214 -3.51 -9.74 18.28
CA ALA A 214 -3.43 -10.63 17.13
C ALA A 214 -1.99 -11.08 16.89
N ASP A 215 -1.79 -12.39 16.73
CA ASP A 215 -0.48 -12.98 16.47
C ASP A 215 -0.61 -14.12 15.43
N ALA A 216 0.19 -14.06 14.39
CA ALA A 216 0.34 -15.08 13.36
C ALA A 216 1.79 -15.57 13.25
N THR A 217 2.63 -15.28 14.24
CA THR A 217 4.07 -15.57 14.18
C THR A 217 4.36 -17.06 14.00
N ASP A 218 3.59 -17.92 14.66
CA ASP A 218 3.77 -19.37 14.60
C ASP A 218 3.34 -19.97 13.24
N LEU A 219 2.61 -19.22 12.39
CA LEU A 219 2.20 -19.67 11.06
C LEU A 219 3.25 -19.42 9.99
N LEU A 220 4.21 -18.51 10.22
CA LEU A 220 5.11 -18.01 9.19
C LEU A 220 5.86 -19.14 8.47
N ALA A 221 6.36 -20.13 9.22
CA ALA A 221 7.13 -21.23 8.67
C ALA A 221 6.30 -22.24 7.84
N THR A 222 4.98 -22.18 7.94
CA THR A 222 4.03 -23.08 7.25
C THR A 222 3.37 -22.43 6.04
N LEU A 223 3.60 -21.15 5.80
CA LEU A 223 3.02 -20.44 4.67
C LEU A 223 3.64 -20.91 3.36
N ASP A 224 2.81 -21.45 2.47
CA ASP A 224 3.17 -21.90 1.12
C ASP A 224 2.52 -21.02 0.05
N VAL A 225 2.70 -19.71 0.20
CA VAL A 225 2.17 -18.71 -0.73
C VAL A 225 3.31 -17.77 -1.13
N PRO A 226 3.55 -17.53 -2.42
CA PRO A 226 4.53 -16.53 -2.85
C PRO A 226 4.33 -15.22 -2.09
N THR A 227 5.37 -14.74 -1.39
CA THR A 227 5.25 -13.59 -0.49
C THR A 227 6.27 -12.52 -0.80
N LEU A 228 5.79 -11.27 -0.92
CA LEU A 228 6.60 -10.06 -1.00
C LEU A 228 6.38 -9.22 0.27
N VAL A 229 7.45 -8.91 0.95
CA VAL A 229 7.45 -8.00 2.10
C VAL A 229 8.05 -6.67 1.65
N VAL A 230 7.30 -5.57 1.81
CA VAL A 230 7.73 -4.21 1.46
C VAL A 230 7.64 -3.32 2.69
N HIS A 231 8.67 -2.54 2.99
CA HIS A 231 8.69 -1.69 4.17
C HIS A 231 9.43 -0.38 3.95
N SER A 232 8.89 0.72 4.47
CA SER A 232 9.57 2.03 4.50
C SER A 232 10.62 2.03 5.61
N ARG A 233 11.89 2.07 5.24
CA ARG A 233 13.04 1.85 6.15
C ARG A 233 13.06 2.73 7.40
N HIS A 234 12.52 3.95 7.29
CA HIS A 234 12.64 5.00 8.31
C HIS A 234 11.28 5.41 8.90
N GLU A 235 10.23 4.62 8.64
CA GLU A 235 8.91 4.86 9.24
C GLU A 235 8.92 4.70 10.76
N ARG A 236 7.89 5.24 11.41
CA ARG A 236 7.79 5.28 12.88
C ARG A 236 6.55 4.60 13.42
N MET A 237 5.69 4.04 12.55
CA MET A 237 4.48 3.33 12.98
C MET A 237 4.77 1.88 13.31
N ASN A 238 5.55 1.22 12.47
CA ASN A 238 5.98 -0.15 12.65
C ASN A 238 7.51 -0.24 12.50
N ASP A 239 8.16 -0.91 13.44
CA ASP A 239 9.60 -1.14 13.33
C ASP A 239 9.92 -2.04 12.12
N VAL A 240 10.99 -1.72 11.40
CA VAL A 240 11.47 -2.52 10.26
C VAL A 240 11.78 -3.98 10.62
N GLU A 241 12.02 -4.26 11.91
CA GLU A 241 12.25 -5.63 12.38
C GLU A 241 11.03 -6.53 12.19
N HIS A 242 9.81 -6.00 12.25
CA HIS A 242 8.61 -6.75 11.87
C HIS A 242 8.70 -7.33 10.46
N SER A 243 9.12 -6.53 9.49
CA SER A 243 9.30 -6.99 8.12
C SER A 243 10.46 -7.97 7.96
N ARG A 244 11.51 -7.84 8.76
CA ARG A 244 12.60 -8.84 8.79
C ARG A 244 12.14 -10.16 9.39
N ILE A 245 11.28 -10.14 10.41
CA ILE A 245 10.66 -11.34 10.99
C ILE A 245 9.81 -12.05 9.93
N LEU A 246 8.94 -11.29 9.21
CA LEU A 246 8.16 -11.85 8.12
C LEU A 246 9.03 -12.49 7.03
N ALA A 247 10.05 -11.75 6.56
CA ALA A 247 10.92 -12.22 5.49
C ALA A 247 11.79 -13.44 5.87
N ARG A 248 12.18 -13.55 7.13
CA ARG A 248 12.95 -14.71 7.63
C ARG A 248 12.06 -15.90 7.97
N GLY A 249 10.83 -15.63 8.41
CA GLY A 249 9.91 -16.66 8.86
C GLY A 249 9.16 -17.35 7.74
N ILE A 250 8.85 -16.63 6.65
CA ILE A 250 8.07 -17.17 5.52
C ILE A 250 9.02 -17.75 4.47
N PRO A 251 8.89 -19.05 4.13
CA PRO A 251 9.73 -19.68 3.10
C PRO A 251 9.65 -18.96 1.76
N GLY A 252 10.81 -18.62 1.17
CA GLY A 252 10.88 -17.97 -0.13
C GLY A 252 10.41 -16.51 -0.18
N ALA A 253 10.06 -15.89 0.95
CA ALA A 253 9.65 -14.49 0.97
C ALA A 253 10.79 -13.56 0.51
N ARG A 254 10.41 -12.55 -0.25
CA ARG A 254 11.32 -11.47 -0.70
C ARG A 254 11.09 -10.22 0.14
N LEU A 255 12.18 -9.53 0.53
CA LEU A 255 12.13 -8.28 1.28
C LEU A 255 12.62 -7.12 0.43
N VAL A 256 11.79 -6.08 0.31
CA VAL A 256 12.14 -4.81 -0.32
C VAL A 256 12.05 -3.70 0.73
N LEU A 257 13.17 -3.03 0.99
CA LEU A 257 13.24 -1.88 1.88
C LEU A 257 13.28 -0.59 1.05
N LEU A 258 12.26 0.23 1.21
CA LEU A 258 12.10 1.51 0.53
C LEU A 258 12.80 2.63 1.31
N ASP A 259 13.42 3.55 0.61
CA ASP A 259 14.02 4.74 1.23
C ASP A 259 12.94 5.82 1.43
N SER A 260 12.15 5.63 2.48
CA SER A 260 11.06 6.51 2.88
C SER A 260 10.93 6.56 4.41
N ARG A 261 10.39 7.67 4.92
CA ARG A 261 9.96 7.87 6.30
C ARG A 261 8.46 7.73 6.46
N ASN A 262 7.72 7.69 5.35
CA ASN A 262 6.28 7.60 5.36
C ASN A 262 5.85 6.14 5.51
N HIS A 263 4.95 5.88 6.46
CA HIS A 263 4.26 4.60 6.59
C HIS A 263 3.29 4.39 5.42
N ILE A 264 2.60 5.44 5.01
CA ILE A 264 1.78 5.51 3.82
C ILE A 264 2.55 6.31 2.78
N LEU A 265 3.02 5.66 1.71
CA LEU A 265 3.82 6.31 0.68
C LEU A 265 3.01 7.39 -0.06
N LEU A 266 3.66 8.52 -0.33
CA LEU A 266 3.07 9.63 -1.06
C LEU A 266 3.42 9.54 -2.56
N GLU A 267 2.53 10.04 -3.41
CA GLU A 267 2.67 9.95 -4.88
C GLU A 267 3.95 10.62 -5.40
N ASP A 268 4.37 11.71 -4.76
CA ASP A 268 5.50 12.55 -5.18
C ASP A 268 6.84 12.15 -4.56
N GLU A 269 6.90 11.15 -3.67
CA GLU A 269 8.16 10.69 -3.10
C GLU A 269 8.90 9.67 -3.99
N PRO A 270 10.25 9.65 -3.93
CA PRO A 270 11.06 8.74 -4.75
C PRO A 270 10.79 7.24 -4.51
N ALA A 271 10.31 6.87 -3.35
CA ALA A 271 9.99 5.50 -2.98
C ALA A 271 8.73 4.97 -3.68
N TRP A 272 7.78 5.84 -4.04
CA TRP A 272 6.52 5.47 -4.67
C TRP A 272 6.68 4.68 -5.99
N PRO A 273 7.42 5.15 -7.00
CA PRO A 273 7.62 4.37 -8.23
C PRO A 273 8.39 3.06 -8.01
N VAL A 274 9.24 2.99 -6.97
CA VAL A 274 9.92 1.73 -6.60
C VAL A 274 8.90 0.73 -6.05
N PHE A 275 8.04 1.16 -5.14
CA PHE A 275 6.95 0.36 -4.59
C PHE A 275 6.07 -0.21 -5.69
N LEU A 276 5.58 0.65 -6.60
CA LEU A 276 4.72 0.22 -7.70
C LEU A 276 5.38 -0.81 -8.59
N ARG A 277 6.66 -0.61 -8.95
CA ARG A 277 7.41 -1.54 -9.79
C ARG A 277 7.54 -2.91 -9.12
N GLU A 278 7.99 -2.94 -7.86
CA GLU A 278 8.22 -4.19 -7.13
C GLU A 278 6.92 -4.97 -6.91
N VAL A 279 5.86 -4.28 -6.49
CA VAL A 279 4.54 -4.91 -6.27
C VAL A 279 3.94 -5.38 -7.60
N SER A 280 3.97 -4.54 -8.64
CA SER A 280 3.40 -4.93 -9.96
C SER A 280 4.15 -6.09 -10.59
N ALA A 281 5.49 -6.10 -10.53
CA ALA A 281 6.32 -7.20 -11.04
C ALA A 281 6.02 -8.50 -10.29
N PHE A 282 5.97 -8.44 -8.95
CA PHE A 282 5.66 -9.59 -8.12
C PHE A 282 4.26 -10.17 -8.39
N LEU A 283 3.25 -9.32 -8.45
CA LEU A 283 1.88 -9.75 -8.72
C LEU A 283 1.68 -10.31 -10.14
N ALA A 284 2.59 -10.03 -11.07
CA ALA A 284 2.57 -10.54 -12.43
C ALA A 284 3.19 -11.95 -12.54
N GLU A 285 3.95 -12.41 -11.56
CA GLU A 285 4.58 -13.73 -11.56
C GLU A 285 3.49 -14.82 -11.45
N GLY A 286 3.51 -15.81 -12.37
CA GLY A 286 2.59 -16.96 -12.29
C GLY A 286 1.10 -16.66 -12.49
N ALA A 287 0.70 -15.45 -12.78
CA ALA A 287 -0.64 -15.12 -13.24
C ALA A 287 -0.78 -15.61 -14.69
N ASP A 288 -1.45 -16.75 -14.86
CA ASP A 288 -1.79 -17.36 -16.16
C ASP A 288 -0.62 -17.55 -17.15
N GLY A 289 0.27 -18.50 -16.91
CA GLY A 289 1.14 -19.10 -17.96
C GLY A 289 1.74 -18.17 -19.05
N GLY A 290 1.51 -16.88 -18.95
CA GLY A 290 1.98 -15.81 -19.81
C GLY A 290 2.80 -14.83 -18.98
N VAL A 291 4.03 -14.59 -19.41
CA VAL A 291 4.85 -13.49 -18.93
C VAL A 291 4.01 -12.22 -19.07
N ALA A 292 3.53 -11.65 -17.96
CA ALA A 292 2.98 -10.29 -17.99
C ALA A 292 4.09 -9.39 -18.53
N PRO A 293 3.81 -8.50 -19.50
CA PRO A 293 4.84 -7.59 -19.99
C PRO A 293 5.32 -6.78 -18.77
N ALA A 294 6.61 -6.85 -18.47
CA ALA A 294 7.25 -5.94 -17.54
C ALA A 294 6.77 -4.52 -17.92
N VAL A 295 6.32 -3.72 -16.96
CA VAL A 295 5.96 -2.32 -17.22
C VAL A 295 7.17 -1.70 -17.90
N SER A 296 7.03 -1.35 -19.18
CA SER A 296 8.18 -0.94 -19.96
C SER A 296 8.73 0.39 -19.42
N ALA A 297 10.03 0.60 -19.53
CA ALA A 297 10.64 1.89 -19.18
C ALA A 297 9.88 3.06 -19.85
N ARG A 298 9.24 2.81 -20.98
CA ARG A 298 8.43 3.79 -21.72
C ARG A 298 7.11 4.12 -21.02
N GLU A 299 6.53 3.20 -20.29
CA GLU A 299 5.29 3.41 -19.53
C GLU A 299 5.54 4.09 -18.18
N LEU A 300 6.74 3.92 -17.62
CA LEU A 300 7.16 4.59 -16.38
C LEU A 300 7.48 6.07 -16.57
N LEU A 301 7.83 6.48 -17.79
CA LEU A 301 8.26 7.84 -18.07
C LEU A 301 7.11 8.72 -18.60
N THR A 302 7.12 10.00 -18.24
CA THR A 302 6.29 10.98 -18.93
C THR A 302 6.70 11.07 -20.41
N PRO A 303 5.82 11.48 -21.33
CA PRO A 303 6.18 11.65 -22.74
C PRO A 303 7.47 12.46 -22.93
N ARG A 304 7.64 13.53 -22.14
CA ARG A 304 8.80 14.42 -22.23
C ARG A 304 10.09 13.78 -21.68
N GLU A 305 10.01 13.00 -20.64
CA GLU A 305 11.14 12.22 -20.10
C GLU A 305 11.56 11.13 -21.09
N GLY A 306 10.59 10.48 -21.73
CA GLY A 306 10.82 9.50 -22.79
C GLY A 306 11.55 10.10 -24.01
N GLU A 307 11.13 11.28 -24.48
CA GLU A 307 11.80 11.99 -25.58
C GLU A 307 13.26 12.34 -25.24
N VAL A 308 13.48 12.85 -24.03
CA VAL A 308 14.83 13.20 -23.55
C VAL A 308 15.71 11.95 -23.45
N LEU A 309 15.17 10.84 -22.93
CA LEU A 309 15.92 9.60 -22.78
C LEU A 309 16.19 8.90 -24.12
N ALA A 310 15.25 8.98 -25.07
CA ALA A 310 15.44 8.48 -26.43
C ALA A 310 16.59 9.19 -27.15
N LEU A 311 16.71 10.51 -27.01
CA LEU A 311 17.83 11.26 -27.58
C LEU A 311 19.15 10.96 -26.86
N ALA A 312 19.09 10.74 -25.53
CA ALA A 312 20.26 10.29 -24.76
C ALA A 312 20.74 8.90 -25.21
N ALA A 313 19.83 8.00 -25.57
CA ALA A 313 20.13 6.67 -26.12
C ALA A 313 20.77 6.73 -27.51
N GLN A 314 20.49 7.77 -28.27
CA GLN A 314 21.18 8.07 -29.55
C GLN A 314 22.58 8.69 -29.36
N GLY A 315 23.05 8.84 -28.13
CA GLY A 315 24.36 9.37 -27.80
C GLY A 315 24.44 10.90 -27.69
N LEU A 316 23.33 11.62 -27.78
CA LEU A 316 23.33 13.07 -27.65
C LEU A 316 23.69 13.49 -26.23
N HIS A 317 24.56 14.47 -26.08
CA HIS A 317 24.83 15.15 -24.82
C HIS A 317 23.73 16.18 -24.50
N ASN A 318 23.64 16.65 -23.23
CA ASN A 318 22.53 17.49 -22.75
C ASN A 318 22.29 18.77 -23.59
N ALA A 319 23.37 19.40 -24.10
CA ALA A 319 23.23 20.56 -25.00
C ALA A 319 22.60 20.20 -26.35
N GLY A 320 22.95 19.03 -26.92
CA GLY A 320 22.35 18.54 -28.17
C GLY A 320 20.89 18.18 -27.98
N ILE A 321 20.54 17.53 -26.88
CA ILE A 321 19.14 17.25 -26.51
C ILE A 321 18.34 18.55 -26.34
N GLY A 322 18.92 19.54 -25.64
CA GLY A 322 18.32 20.84 -25.47
C GLY A 322 18.04 21.55 -26.79
N ALA A 323 19.01 21.53 -27.71
CA ALA A 323 18.86 22.12 -29.05
C ALA A 323 17.73 21.42 -29.85
N THR A 324 17.67 20.07 -29.84
CA THR A 324 16.66 19.28 -30.54
C THR A 324 15.25 19.50 -29.98
N LEU A 325 15.10 19.62 -28.67
CA LEU A 325 13.81 19.74 -28.00
C LEU A 325 13.41 21.18 -27.65
N SER A 326 14.20 22.18 -28.03
CA SER A 326 14.03 23.60 -27.65
C SER A 326 13.97 23.80 -26.13
N LEU A 327 14.85 23.15 -25.38
CA LEU A 327 14.96 23.21 -23.94
C LEU A 327 16.31 23.78 -23.49
N SER A 328 16.33 24.40 -22.30
CA SER A 328 17.61 24.72 -21.66
C SER A 328 18.33 23.44 -21.17
N VAL A 329 19.65 23.45 -21.12
CA VAL A 329 20.45 22.33 -20.56
C VAL A 329 19.98 21.96 -19.16
N ARG A 330 19.69 22.96 -18.31
CA ARG A 330 19.16 22.74 -16.95
C ARG A 330 17.81 22.01 -16.94
N THR A 331 16.95 22.29 -17.93
CA THR A 331 15.66 21.60 -18.08
C THR A 331 15.86 20.15 -18.50
N VAL A 332 16.81 19.88 -19.40
CA VAL A 332 17.17 18.52 -19.82
C VAL A 332 17.72 17.73 -18.62
N GLU A 333 18.60 18.31 -17.81
CA GLU A 333 19.14 17.69 -16.60
C GLU A 333 18.05 17.33 -15.60
N ARG A 334 17.08 18.20 -15.40
CA ARG A 334 15.91 17.94 -14.55
C ARG A 334 15.08 16.74 -15.07
N HIS A 335 14.79 16.69 -16.38
CA HIS A 335 14.07 15.56 -16.98
C HIS A 335 14.86 14.26 -16.86
N LEU A 336 16.15 14.27 -17.08
CA LEU A 336 17.01 13.10 -16.90
C LEU A 336 17.03 12.64 -15.44
N LYS A 337 17.16 13.55 -14.49
CA LYS A 337 17.11 13.23 -13.04
C LYS A 337 15.79 12.58 -12.66
N ASN A 338 14.66 13.11 -13.14
CA ASN A 338 13.34 12.55 -12.91
C ASN A 338 13.19 11.18 -13.58
N ALA A 339 13.67 11.03 -14.82
CA ALA A 339 13.67 9.75 -15.52
C ALA A 339 14.49 8.69 -14.76
N TYR A 340 15.67 9.04 -14.26
CA TYR A 340 16.51 8.13 -13.46
C TYR A 340 15.81 7.71 -12.17
N ALA A 341 15.14 8.63 -11.48
CA ALA A 341 14.36 8.32 -10.29
C ALA A 341 13.20 7.35 -10.59
N ARG A 342 12.47 7.59 -11.69
CA ARG A 342 11.36 6.73 -12.14
C ARG A 342 11.82 5.33 -12.58
N LEU A 343 13.01 5.24 -13.19
CA LEU A 343 13.62 3.97 -13.60
C LEU A 343 14.38 3.26 -12.46
N GLY A 344 14.46 3.89 -11.27
CA GLY A 344 15.15 3.32 -10.12
C GLY A 344 16.67 3.23 -10.28
N VAL A 345 17.26 4.08 -11.15
CA VAL A 345 18.72 4.10 -11.40
C VAL A 345 19.36 5.35 -10.77
N GLY A 346 20.55 5.19 -10.17
CA GLY A 346 21.24 6.27 -9.47
C GLY A 346 22.76 6.17 -9.54
N GLY A 347 23.45 7.16 -8.99
CA GLY A 347 24.91 7.23 -8.93
C GLY A 347 25.59 7.64 -10.25
N PRO A 348 26.91 7.52 -10.32
CA PRO A 348 27.69 7.99 -11.48
C PRO A 348 27.34 7.33 -12.80
N THR A 349 26.77 6.13 -12.77
CA THR A 349 26.40 5.33 -13.95
C THR A 349 24.91 5.44 -14.31
N ALA A 350 24.12 6.28 -13.65
CA ALA A 350 22.68 6.39 -13.82
C ALA A 350 22.25 6.59 -15.28
N ARG A 351 22.98 7.44 -16.03
CA ARG A 351 22.70 7.67 -17.46
C ARG A 351 22.86 6.40 -18.29
N ALA A 352 23.95 5.67 -18.11
CA ALA A 352 24.22 4.46 -18.85
C ALA A 352 23.20 3.36 -18.50
N ALA A 353 22.84 3.21 -17.24
CA ALA A 353 21.85 2.26 -16.77
C ALA A 353 20.44 2.58 -17.32
N ALA A 354 20.01 3.85 -17.30
CA ALA A 354 18.74 4.29 -17.85
C ALA A 354 18.65 4.06 -19.38
N VAL A 355 19.72 4.40 -20.09
CA VAL A 355 19.81 4.18 -21.55
C VAL A 355 19.79 2.68 -21.88
N ALA A 356 20.51 1.85 -21.13
CA ALA A 356 20.51 0.40 -21.34
C ALA A 356 19.13 -0.22 -21.09
N GLN A 357 18.37 0.28 -20.10
CA GLN A 357 17.01 -0.15 -19.84
C GLN A 357 16.06 0.28 -20.96
N TRP A 358 16.14 1.54 -21.39
CA TRP A 358 15.36 2.07 -22.50
C TRP A 358 15.54 1.32 -23.82
N VAL A 359 16.82 0.96 -24.15
CA VAL A 359 17.16 0.26 -25.40
C VAL A 359 16.73 -1.22 -25.37
N ARG A 360 16.76 -1.87 -24.20
CA ARG A 360 16.31 -3.28 -24.07
C ARG A 360 14.81 -3.47 -24.29
N GLU A 361 14.03 -2.42 -24.10
CA GLU A 361 12.57 -2.46 -24.15
C GLU A 361 11.99 -1.78 -25.41
N GLY A 362 12.84 -1.31 -26.29
CA GLY A 362 12.52 -0.67 -27.57
C GLY A 362 12.68 -1.53 -28.75
#